data_ae6d4759f5cb5f61e9277437b424ebc8
#
_entry.id   ae6d4759f5cb5f61e9277437b424ebc8
#
_cell.length_a   1.000
_cell.length_b   1.000
_cell.length_c   1.000
_cell.angle_alpha   90.00
_cell.angle_beta   90.00
_cell.angle_gamma   90.00
#
_symmetry.space_group_name_H-M   'P 1'
#
loop_
_entity.id
_entity.type
_entity.pdbx_description
1 polymer ?
#
loop_
_entity_poly.entity_id
_entity_poly.type
_entity_poly.pdbx_seq_one_letter_code
_entity_poly.pdbx_strand_id
1 'polypeptide(L)'
;EIGNHTFNHPDITNLTNAQLEEEILKCEEILIKLTGKKPTLFRPPYGSYKQEELASIAKKLNYKIVLWTTVDARDWQNPAAEVIANKIINNAKNGDIILLHDYATNNTVAALDILIPKMMDQGFEFVTVSEIIDK
;
A
#
# COMPACT_ATOMS: atom_id res chain seq x y z
N GLU A 1 -10.54 1.59 2.10
CA GLU A 1 -10.09 0.38 2.83
C GLU A 1 -8.80 0.69 3.61
N ILE A 2 -8.66 0.13 4.81
CA ILE A 2 -7.50 0.33 5.68
C ILE A 2 -6.71 -0.96 5.78
N GLY A 3 -5.41 -0.89 5.50
CA GLY A 3 -4.45 -1.98 5.67
C GLY A 3 -3.42 -1.69 6.77
N ASN A 4 -2.71 -2.72 7.20
CA ASN A 4 -1.63 -2.62 8.17
C ASN A 4 -0.28 -2.43 7.45
N HIS A 5 0.59 -1.57 8.02
CA HIS A 5 1.89 -1.26 7.44
C HIS A 5 3.01 -1.19 8.50
N THR A 6 2.88 -1.99 9.57
CA THR A 6 3.68 -1.96 10.81
C THR A 6 3.43 -0.71 11.65
N PHE A 7 3.93 -0.72 12.88
CA PHE A 7 3.78 0.40 13.82
C PHE A 7 4.86 1.47 13.64
N ASN A 8 6.13 1.08 13.51
CA ASN A 8 7.27 2.00 13.41
C ASN A 8 7.88 2.09 12.00
N HIS A 9 7.31 1.41 11.01
CA HIS A 9 7.83 1.37 9.65
C HIS A 9 9.30 0.88 9.54
N PRO A 10 9.72 -0.20 10.23
CA PRO A 10 11.07 -0.73 10.11
C PRO A 10 11.26 -1.50 8.80
N ASP A 11 12.53 -1.68 8.40
CA ASP A 11 12.86 -2.74 7.43
C ASP A 11 12.68 -4.10 8.13
N ILE A 12 11.57 -4.79 7.79
CA ILE A 12 11.18 -6.03 8.46
C ILE A 12 12.13 -7.20 8.19
N THR A 13 13.03 -7.09 7.22
CA THR A 13 14.07 -8.12 6.96
C THR A 13 15.11 -8.20 8.06
N ASN A 14 15.23 -7.14 8.87
CA ASN A 14 16.15 -7.06 9.99
C ASN A 14 15.53 -7.49 11.32
N LEU A 15 14.25 -7.85 11.34
CA LEU A 15 13.53 -8.24 12.54
C LEU A 15 13.52 -9.76 12.72
N THR A 16 13.45 -10.17 13.98
CA THR A 16 13.04 -11.54 14.32
C THR A 16 11.53 -11.71 14.10
N ASN A 17 11.06 -12.95 13.99
CA ASN A 17 9.63 -13.22 13.84
C ASN A 17 8.79 -12.63 14.98
N ALA A 18 9.28 -12.67 16.20
CA ALA A 18 8.61 -12.10 17.36
C ALA A 18 8.49 -10.56 17.26
N GLN A 19 9.56 -9.89 16.82
CA GLN A 19 9.56 -8.44 16.62
C GLN A 19 8.63 -8.02 15.46
N LEU A 20 8.63 -8.78 14.35
CA LEU A 20 7.72 -8.51 13.23
C LEU A 20 6.26 -8.69 13.66
N GLU A 21 5.96 -9.75 14.39
CA GLU A 21 4.61 -9.99 14.92
C GLU A 21 4.19 -8.84 15.87
N GLU A 22 5.06 -8.37 16.73
CA GLU A 22 4.81 -7.24 17.63
C GLU A 22 4.52 -5.95 16.87
N GLU A 23 5.28 -5.64 15.82
CA GLU A 23 5.07 -4.48 14.94
C GLU A 23 3.69 -4.53 14.27
N ILE A 24 3.27 -5.70 13.79
CA ILE A 24 1.96 -5.88 13.15
C ILE A 24 0.85 -5.74 14.19
N LEU A 25 0.96 -6.39 15.35
CA LEU A 25 -0.09 -6.38 16.37
C LEU A 25 -0.26 -5.01 17.04
N LYS A 26 0.80 -4.26 17.28
CA LYS A 26 0.70 -2.87 17.77
C LYS A 26 -0.06 -1.96 16.81
N CYS A 27 0.22 -2.07 15.52
CA CYS A 27 -0.51 -1.32 14.51
C CYS A 27 -1.98 -1.77 14.43
N GLU A 28 -2.23 -3.08 14.44
CA GLU A 28 -3.57 -3.66 14.41
C GLU A 28 -4.45 -3.14 15.56
N GLU A 29 -3.92 -3.11 16.79
CA GLU A 29 -4.64 -2.63 17.97
C GLU A 29 -5.12 -1.18 17.78
N ILE A 30 -4.24 -0.31 17.28
CA ILE A 30 -4.60 1.09 17.01
C ILE A 30 -5.64 1.19 15.90
N LEU A 31 -5.47 0.44 14.82
CA LEU A 31 -6.41 0.44 13.71
C LEU A 31 -7.80 -0.04 14.15
N ILE A 32 -7.87 -1.11 14.94
CA ILE A 32 -9.15 -1.58 15.51
C ILE A 32 -9.78 -0.50 16.41
N LYS A 33 -8.99 0.14 17.26
CA LYS A 33 -9.49 1.20 18.15
C LYS A 33 -10.06 2.39 17.38
N LEU A 34 -9.44 2.76 16.26
CA LEU A 34 -9.85 3.91 15.46
C LEU A 34 -10.99 3.60 14.48
N THR A 35 -11.03 2.40 13.92
CA THR A 35 -11.96 2.03 12.84
C THR A 35 -13.07 1.08 13.28
N GLY A 36 -12.93 0.45 14.44
CA GLY A 36 -13.82 -0.62 14.91
C GLY A 36 -13.66 -1.95 14.16
N LYS A 37 -12.69 -2.07 13.25
CA LYS A 37 -12.50 -3.25 12.41
C LYS A 37 -11.05 -3.69 12.38
N LYS A 38 -10.83 -5.01 12.40
CA LYS A 38 -9.52 -5.59 12.16
C LYS A 38 -9.15 -5.44 10.67
N PRO A 39 -7.95 -4.90 10.34
CA PRO A 39 -7.47 -4.91 8.97
C PRO A 39 -7.11 -6.33 8.52
N THR A 40 -7.33 -6.62 7.25
CA THR A 40 -7.04 -7.94 6.65
C THR A 40 -5.90 -7.89 5.64
N LEU A 41 -5.47 -6.68 5.26
CA LEU A 41 -4.38 -6.44 4.32
C LEU A 41 -3.14 -5.97 5.05
N PHE A 42 -1.98 -6.52 4.68
CA PHE A 42 -0.67 -6.10 5.17
C PHE A 42 0.25 -5.77 4.00
N ARG A 43 0.84 -4.59 4.02
CA ARG A 43 1.92 -4.22 3.10
C ARG A 43 3.23 -4.09 3.86
N PRO A 44 4.30 -4.85 3.48
CA PRO A 44 5.59 -4.72 4.13
C PRO A 44 6.22 -3.35 3.82
N PRO A 45 6.82 -2.65 4.81
CA PRO A 45 7.61 -1.45 4.57
C PRO A 45 8.68 -1.69 3.50
N TYR A 46 8.91 -0.69 2.66
CA TYR A 46 9.87 -0.72 1.53
C TYR A 46 9.59 -1.81 0.48
N GLY A 47 8.54 -2.63 0.64
CA GLY A 47 8.32 -3.83 -0.16
C GLY A 47 9.37 -4.93 0.08
N SER A 48 10.17 -4.81 1.13
CA SER A 48 11.24 -5.76 1.49
C SER A 48 10.73 -6.76 2.51
N TYR A 49 10.93 -8.05 2.26
CA TYR A 49 10.54 -9.11 3.19
C TYR A 49 11.25 -10.44 2.89
N LYS A 50 11.32 -11.28 3.89
CA LYS A 50 11.70 -12.70 3.73
C LYS A 50 10.42 -13.50 3.53
N GLN A 51 10.31 -14.16 2.39
CA GLN A 51 9.05 -14.75 1.92
C GLN A 51 8.43 -15.76 2.90
N GLU A 52 9.23 -16.72 3.38
CA GLU A 52 8.73 -17.78 4.26
C GLU A 52 8.30 -17.23 5.64
N GLU A 53 9.10 -16.33 6.20
CA GLU A 53 8.85 -15.72 7.50
C GLU A 53 7.57 -14.87 7.46
N LEU A 54 7.46 -13.98 6.47
CA LEU A 54 6.28 -13.14 6.31
C LEU A 54 5.02 -13.96 6.02
N ALA A 55 5.10 -14.97 5.15
CA ALA A 55 3.97 -15.83 4.82
C ALA A 55 3.46 -16.59 6.06
N SER A 56 4.38 -17.09 6.91
CA SER A 56 4.03 -17.76 8.16
C SER A 56 3.28 -16.84 9.14
N ILE A 57 3.80 -15.62 9.35
CA ILE A 57 3.20 -14.65 10.26
C ILE A 57 1.86 -14.14 9.70
N ALA A 58 1.80 -13.81 8.41
CA ALA A 58 0.58 -13.37 7.76
C ALA A 58 -0.54 -14.42 7.85
N LYS A 59 -0.21 -15.68 7.63
CA LYS A 59 -1.15 -16.80 7.82
C LYS A 59 -1.61 -16.92 9.27
N LYS A 60 -0.69 -16.85 10.23
CA LYS A 60 -1.00 -16.91 11.68
C LYS A 60 -1.96 -15.81 12.09
N LEU A 61 -1.73 -14.59 11.61
CA LEU A 61 -2.50 -13.40 11.96
C LEU A 61 -3.70 -13.14 11.03
N ASN A 62 -3.92 -14.00 10.03
CA ASN A 62 -4.98 -13.87 9.02
C ASN A 62 -4.89 -12.59 8.19
N TYR A 63 -3.70 -12.30 7.65
CA TYR A 63 -3.46 -11.20 6.72
C TYR A 63 -3.21 -11.70 5.30
N LYS A 64 -3.70 -10.95 4.31
CA LYS A 64 -3.28 -11.06 2.91
C LYS A 64 -2.14 -10.07 2.69
N ILE A 65 -1.03 -10.54 2.10
CA ILE A 65 0.13 -9.68 1.80
C ILE A 65 -0.16 -8.94 0.49
N VAL A 66 0.00 -7.63 0.50
CA VAL A 66 -0.24 -6.77 -0.66
C VAL A 66 1.04 -6.04 -1.03
N LEU A 67 1.40 -6.11 -2.30
CA LEU A 67 2.42 -5.28 -2.93
C LEU A 67 1.77 -4.42 -4.01
N TRP A 68 2.55 -3.58 -4.66
CA TRP A 68 2.10 -2.83 -5.84
C TRP A 68 2.53 -3.56 -7.13
N THR A 69 1.89 -3.20 -8.22
CA THR A 69 2.22 -3.72 -9.54
C THR A 69 3.30 -2.87 -10.24
N THR A 70 3.41 -2.95 -11.54
CA THR A 70 4.53 -2.43 -12.32
C THR A 70 4.70 -0.90 -12.30
N VAL A 71 3.68 -0.16 -11.88
CA VAL A 71 3.73 1.31 -11.92
C VAL A 71 4.17 1.86 -10.57
N ASP A 72 5.48 2.11 -10.42
CA ASP A 72 6.03 2.87 -9.31
C ASP A 72 6.30 4.31 -9.77
N ALA A 73 5.47 5.24 -9.33
CA ALA A 73 5.59 6.65 -9.69
C ALA A 73 6.78 7.35 -9.03
N ARG A 74 7.36 6.74 -7.99
CA ARG A 74 8.44 7.31 -7.16
C ARG A 74 8.09 8.69 -6.61
N ASP A 75 6.85 8.87 -6.22
CA ASP A 75 6.33 10.11 -5.66
C ASP A 75 7.05 10.54 -4.37
N TRP A 76 7.60 9.56 -3.63
CA TRP A 76 8.45 9.78 -2.46
C TRP A 76 9.73 10.60 -2.75
N GLN A 77 10.17 10.69 -4.02
CA GLN A 77 11.25 11.60 -4.46
C GLN A 77 10.76 13.02 -4.71
N ASN A 78 9.46 13.27 -4.53
CA ASN A 78 8.79 14.56 -4.70
C ASN A 78 8.99 15.22 -6.08
N PRO A 79 8.87 14.48 -7.21
CA PRO A 79 8.88 15.10 -8.53
C PRO A 79 7.61 15.96 -8.71
N ALA A 80 7.55 16.76 -9.78
CA ALA A 80 6.36 17.56 -10.08
C ALA A 80 5.09 16.68 -10.22
N ALA A 81 3.95 17.21 -9.83
CA ALA A 81 2.66 16.49 -9.81
C ALA A 81 2.32 15.88 -11.18
N GLU A 82 2.57 16.62 -12.26
CA GLU A 82 2.35 16.17 -13.63
C GLU A 82 3.24 14.96 -14.00
N VAL A 83 4.45 14.90 -13.46
CA VAL A 83 5.38 13.76 -13.69
C VAL A 83 4.84 12.50 -13.02
N ILE A 84 4.39 12.62 -11.77
CA ILE A 84 3.76 11.52 -11.04
C ILE A 84 2.52 11.03 -11.79
N ALA A 85 1.60 11.96 -12.10
CA ALA A 85 0.32 11.64 -12.75
C ALA A 85 0.53 10.99 -14.13
N ASN A 86 1.35 11.59 -15.00
CA ASN A 86 1.57 11.09 -16.34
C ASN A 86 2.26 9.71 -16.35
N LYS A 87 3.14 9.44 -15.39
CA LYS A 87 3.77 8.12 -15.28
C LYS A 87 2.74 7.03 -14.98
N ILE A 88 1.75 7.31 -14.14
CA ILE A 88 0.66 6.38 -13.84
C ILE A 88 -0.28 6.26 -15.03
N ILE A 89 -0.82 7.38 -15.54
CA ILE A 89 -1.79 7.43 -16.64
C ILE A 89 -1.31 6.66 -17.87
N ASN A 90 -0.02 6.79 -18.20
CA ASN A 90 0.56 6.20 -19.41
C ASN A 90 0.91 4.71 -19.28
N ASN A 91 0.96 4.16 -18.07
CA ASN A 91 1.45 2.81 -17.84
C ASN A 91 0.47 1.91 -17.08
N ALA A 92 -0.54 2.46 -16.41
CA ALA A 92 -1.50 1.68 -15.65
C ALA A 92 -2.35 0.76 -16.54
N LYS A 93 -2.67 -0.41 -16.01
CA LYS A 93 -3.49 -1.44 -16.64
C LYS A 93 -4.60 -1.88 -15.70
N ASN A 94 -5.62 -2.51 -16.25
CA ASN A 94 -6.68 -3.11 -15.43
C ASN A 94 -6.11 -4.12 -14.42
N GLY A 95 -6.54 -4.00 -13.18
CA GLY A 95 -6.08 -4.84 -12.08
C GLY A 95 -4.79 -4.37 -11.41
N ASP A 96 -4.23 -3.22 -11.82
CA ASP A 96 -3.04 -2.66 -11.16
C ASP A 96 -3.36 -2.15 -9.75
N ILE A 97 -2.41 -2.39 -8.84
CA ILE A 97 -2.34 -1.76 -7.52
C ILE A 97 -1.25 -0.70 -7.58
N ILE A 98 -1.63 0.56 -7.46
CA ILE A 98 -0.74 1.72 -7.59
C ILE A 98 -0.20 2.14 -6.24
N LEU A 99 1.13 2.30 -6.15
CA LEU A 99 1.80 2.80 -4.95
C LEU A 99 1.95 4.31 -5.02
N LEU A 100 1.44 4.97 -3.99
CA LEU A 100 1.69 6.37 -3.67
C LEU A 100 1.92 6.51 -2.17
N HIS A 101 2.49 7.63 -1.76
CA HIS A 101 2.82 7.91 -0.36
C HIS A 101 2.08 9.17 0.12
N ASP A 102 1.68 9.17 1.38
CA ASP A 102 0.92 10.26 2.01
C ASP A 102 1.73 11.10 3.01
N TYR A 103 3.06 10.89 3.05
CA TYR A 103 3.91 11.66 3.93
C TYR A 103 4.48 12.90 3.23
N ALA A 104 4.26 14.06 3.83
CA ALA A 104 4.98 15.34 3.61
C ALA A 104 5.20 15.81 2.15
N THR A 105 4.51 15.28 1.12
CA THR A 105 4.67 15.74 -0.25
C THR A 105 3.36 16.26 -0.82
N ASN A 106 3.27 17.58 -1.02
CA ASN A 106 2.09 18.20 -1.65
C ASN A 106 1.92 17.76 -3.11
N ASN A 107 3.01 17.33 -3.77
CA ASN A 107 2.97 16.93 -5.19
C ASN A 107 2.22 15.62 -5.41
N THR A 108 2.25 14.68 -4.45
CA THR A 108 1.44 13.46 -4.54
C THR A 108 -0.05 13.79 -4.52
N VAL A 109 -0.48 14.67 -3.60
CA VAL A 109 -1.88 15.10 -3.52
C VAL A 109 -2.29 15.85 -4.79
N ALA A 110 -1.48 16.80 -5.27
CA ALA A 110 -1.74 17.52 -6.51
C ALA A 110 -1.77 16.59 -7.75
N ALA A 111 -0.99 15.51 -7.73
CA ALA A 111 -1.01 14.51 -8.79
C ALA A 111 -2.35 13.75 -8.85
N LEU A 112 -3.02 13.52 -7.72
CA LEU A 112 -4.34 12.88 -7.68
C LEU A 112 -5.40 13.70 -8.38
N ASP A 113 -5.35 15.04 -8.26
CA ASP A 113 -6.28 15.95 -8.94
C ASP A 113 -6.16 15.87 -10.47
N ILE A 114 -4.99 15.51 -10.99
CA ILE A 114 -4.74 15.29 -12.41
C ILE A 114 -5.07 13.85 -12.82
N LEU A 115 -4.60 12.90 -12.03
CA LEU A 115 -4.61 11.47 -12.31
C LEU A 115 -6.04 10.91 -12.32
N ILE A 116 -6.81 11.16 -11.26
CA ILE A 116 -8.11 10.53 -11.07
C ILE A 116 -9.08 10.86 -12.21
N PRO A 117 -9.33 12.13 -12.55
CA PRO A 117 -10.25 12.46 -13.65
C PRO A 117 -9.80 11.85 -14.98
N LYS A 118 -8.51 11.94 -15.31
CA LYS A 118 -7.99 11.43 -16.59
C LYS A 118 -8.12 9.90 -16.72
N MET A 119 -7.88 9.16 -15.65
CA MET A 119 -8.06 7.71 -15.69
C MET A 119 -9.53 7.31 -15.77
N MET A 120 -10.42 8.03 -15.09
CA MET A 120 -11.87 7.83 -15.23
C MET A 120 -12.35 8.11 -16.67
N ASP A 121 -11.85 9.16 -17.31
CA ASP A 121 -12.13 9.47 -18.73
C ASP A 121 -11.63 8.37 -19.69
N GLN A 122 -10.56 7.64 -19.31
CA GLN A 122 -10.06 6.48 -20.04
C GLN A 122 -10.84 5.18 -19.75
N GLY A 123 -11.85 5.24 -18.87
CA GLY A 123 -12.70 4.10 -18.53
C GLY A 123 -12.20 3.26 -17.37
N PHE A 124 -11.20 3.72 -16.61
CA PHE A 124 -10.80 3.05 -15.39
C PHE A 124 -11.79 3.33 -14.25
N GLU A 125 -12.02 2.31 -13.44
CA GLU A 125 -12.75 2.39 -12.19
C GLU A 125 -11.76 2.21 -11.02
N PHE A 126 -11.84 3.09 -10.02
CA PHE A 126 -11.05 2.97 -8.81
C PHE A 126 -11.81 2.15 -7.77
N VAL A 127 -11.17 1.11 -7.30
CA VAL A 127 -11.75 0.15 -6.36
C VAL A 127 -10.77 -0.11 -5.22
N THR A 128 -11.23 -0.76 -4.16
CA THR A 128 -10.35 -1.20 -3.07
C THR A 128 -9.49 -2.39 -3.49
N VAL A 129 -8.41 -2.63 -2.75
CA VAL A 129 -7.55 -3.81 -2.98
C VAL A 129 -8.34 -5.10 -2.82
N SER A 130 -9.20 -5.19 -1.81
CA SER A 130 -10.05 -6.37 -1.60
C SER A 130 -10.97 -6.65 -2.79
N GLU A 131 -11.54 -5.62 -3.41
CA GLU A 131 -12.38 -5.78 -4.61
C GLU A 131 -11.61 -6.30 -5.83
N ILE A 132 -10.28 -6.06 -5.90
CA ILE A 132 -9.43 -6.60 -6.96
C ILE A 132 -9.07 -8.07 -6.70
N ILE A 133 -8.64 -8.39 -5.47
CA ILE A 133 -8.06 -9.71 -5.16
C ILE A 133 -9.10 -10.79 -4.86
N ASP A 134 -10.33 -10.41 -4.57
CA ASP A 134 -11.43 -11.34 -4.27
C ASP A 134 -12.30 -11.66 -5.51
N LYS A 135 -11.93 -11.13 -6.69
CA LYS A 135 -12.51 -11.48 -7.99
C LYS A 135 -11.76 -12.66 -8.60
#